data_050b0c66c9c2154ff4ca3f2b341458c3
#
_entry.id   050b0c66c9c2154ff4ca3f2b341458c3
#
_cell.length_a   1.000
_cell.length_b   1.000
_cell.length_c   1.000
_cell.angle_alpha   90.00
_cell.angle_beta   90.00
_cell.angle_gamma   90.00
#
_symmetry.space_group_name_H-M   'P 1'
#
loop_
_entity.id
_entity.type
_entity.pdbx_description
1 polymer ?
#
loop_
_entity_poly.entity_id
_entity_poly.type
_entity_poly.pdbx_seq_one_letter_code
_entity_poly.pdbx_strand_id
1 'polypeptide(L)'
;MKELLIPIIAIAVSLVIFLYFVPIGLWFTAKLSGVNVSLIQLVLMRWRKVPPSLIVQEMIKSTKANIHISRDQLEAHYLASGNIRNVVNALISASKAKITLDFDSATAIDLAGRDVFEAVQMSVNPKVIDTPPVTAVAKDGIQLVAKARVTVRANIKQLVGGAGEETVLARVGEGVVSSIGSA
;
A
#
# COMPACT_ATOMS: atom_id res chain seq x y z
N MET A 1 -16.98 -16.29 54.93
CA MET A 1 -17.31 -15.42 53.79
C MET A 1 -16.11 -14.68 53.24
N LYS A 2 -15.22 -14.10 54.05
CA LYS A 2 -13.98 -13.39 53.57
C LYS A 2 -13.00 -14.31 52.88
N GLU A 3 -12.86 -15.53 53.29
CA GLU A 3 -11.93 -16.54 52.72
C GLU A 3 -12.30 -16.96 51.29
N LEU A 4 -13.59 -16.91 50.93
CA LEU A 4 -14.06 -17.22 49.56
C LEU A 4 -14.05 -16.00 48.63
N LEU A 5 -14.06 -14.78 49.16
CA LEU A 5 -14.10 -13.55 48.39
C LEU A 5 -12.78 -13.30 47.64
N ILE A 6 -11.64 -13.63 48.30
CA ILE A 6 -10.30 -13.43 47.71
C ILE A 6 -10.09 -14.27 46.44
N PRO A 7 -10.35 -15.60 46.45
CA PRO A 7 -10.19 -16.40 45.24
C PRO A 7 -11.19 -16.04 44.13
N ILE A 8 -12.43 -15.64 44.50
CA ILE A 8 -13.41 -15.18 43.50
C ILE A 8 -12.92 -13.90 42.78
N ILE A 9 -12.40 -12.94 43.56
CA ILE A 9 -11.83 -11.70 42.97
C ILE A 9 -10.61 -12.03 42.08
N ALA A 10 -9.73 -12.92 42.54
CA ALA A 10 -8.56 -13.36 41.79
C ALA A 10 -8.95 -14.01 40.44
N ILE A 11 -9.96 -14.87 40.45
CA ILE A 11 -10.49 -15.49 39.23
C ILE A 11 -11.12 -14.46 38.31
N ALA A 12 -11.92 -13.53 38.85
CA ALA A 12 -12.53 -12.47 38.05
C ALA A 12 -11.49 -11.56 37.39
N VAL A 13 -10.46 -11.17 38.14
CA VAL A 13 -9.34 -10.35 37.60
C VAL A 13 -8.57 -11.13 36.55
N SER A 14 -8.27 -12.40 36.79
CA SER A 14 -7.61 -13.28 35.82
C SER A 14 -8.43 -13.43 34.54
N LEU A 15 -9.75 -13.59 34.67
CA LEU A 15 -10.66 -13.67 33.50
C LEU A 15 -10.68 -12.37 32.70
N VAL A 16 -10.74 -11.22 33.36
CA VAL A 16 -10.69 -9.91 32.70
C VAL A 16 -9.37 -9.72 31.95
N ILE A 17 -8.25 -10.06 32.59
CA ILE A 17 -6.92 -10.01 31.93
C ILE A 17 -6.88 -10.95 30.72
N PHE A 18 -7.39 -12.16 30.85
CA PHE A 18 -7.46 -13.15 29.78
C PHE A 18 -8.31 -12.63 28.61
N LEU A 19 -9.51 -12.10 28.84
CA LEU A 19 -10.38 -11.52 27.82
C LEU A 19 -9.78 -10.27 27.16
N TYR A 20 -9.04 -9.49 27.90
CA TYR A 20 -8.31 -8.35 27.35
C TYR A 20 -7.15 -8.76 26.42
N PHE A 21 -6.42 -9.81 26.79
CA PHE A 21 -5.28 -10.31 25.99
C PHE A 21 -5.69 -11.11 24.77
N VAL A 22 -6.81 -11.86 24.85
CA VAL A 22 -7.27 -12.74 23.77
C VAL A 22 -8.37 -12.05 22.96
N PRO A 23 -8.12 -11.65 21.71
CA PRO A 23 -9.11 -10.94 20.89
C PRO A 23 -10.14 -11.92 20.28
N ILE A 24 -11.02 -12.49 21.14
CA ILE A 24 -12.02 -13.48 20.74
C ILE A 24 -12.97 -12.96 19.68
N GLY A 25 -13.42 -11.70 19.81
CA GLY A 25 -14.30 -11.06 18.81
C GLY A 25 -13.67 -10.97 17.42
N LEU A 26 -12.38 -10.66 17.37
CA LEU A 26 -11.63 -10.60 16.11
C LEU A 26 -11.50 -11.98 15.46
N TRP A 27 -11.24 -13.01 16.26
CA TRP A 27 -11.18 -14.39 15.78
C TRP A 27 -12.51 -14.85 15.20
N PHE A 28 -13.62 -14.56 15.89
CA PHE A 28 -14.96 -14.90 15.42
C PHE A 28 -15.28 -14.21 14.08
N THR A 29 -14.97 -12.91 13.99
CA THR A 29 -15.15 -12.13 12.74
C THR A 29 -14.31 -12.69 11.59
N ALA A 30 -13.06 -13.07 11.85
CA ALA A 30 -12.18 -13.69 10.86
C ALA A 30 -12.78 -14.99 10.34
N LYS A 31 -13.21 -15.87 11.26
CA LYS A 31 -13.77 -17.18 10.92
C LYS A 31 -15.06 -17.09 10.12
N LEU A 32 -15.97 -16.17 10.48
CA LEU A 32 -17.19 -15.91 9.73
C LEU A 32 -16.91 -15.32 8.32
N SER A 33 -15.78 -14.65 8.15
CA SER A 33 -15.39 -14.06 6.89
C SER A 33 -14.55 -15.00 6.00
N GLY A 34 -14.42 -16.27 6.38
CA GLY A 34 -13.67 -17.27 5.62
C GLY A 34 -12.14 -17.19 5.79
N VAL A 35 -11.68 -16.43 6.78
CA VAL A 35 -10.25 -16.29 7.07
C VAL A 35 -9.86 -17.24 8.22
N ASN A 36 -8.96 -18.16 7.92
CA ASN A 36 -8.48 -19.15 8.89
C ASN A 36 -7.30 -18.61 9.69
N VAL A 37 -7.60 -18.05 10.87
CA VAL A 37 -6.59 -17.60 11.84
C VAL A 37 -6.88 -18.25 13.18
N SER A 38 -5.84 -18.79 13.83
CA SER A 38 -5.95 -19.38 15.17
C SER A 38 -5.88 -18.28 16.25
N LEU A 39 -6.59 -18.49 17.39
CA LEU A 39 -6.49 -17.61 18.55
C LEU A 39 -5.05 -17.45 19.05
N ILE A 40 -4.28 -18.55 19.08
CA ILE A 40 -2.87 -18.51 19.48
C ILE A 40 -2.07 -17.58 18.56
N GLN A 41 -2.32 -17.63 17.27
CA GLN A 41 -1.65 -16.75 16.30
C GLN A 41 -1.96 -15.27 16.55
N LEU A 42 -3.20 -14.93 16.88
CA LEU A 42 -3.59 -13.54 17.21
C LEU A 42 -2.87 -13.03 18.47
N VAL A 43 -2.71 -13.89 19.48
CA VAL A 43 -1.95 -13.56 20.70
C VAL A 43 -0.46 -13.37 20.38
N LEU A 44 0.13 -14.28 19.59
CA LEU A 44 1.53 -14.19 19.18
C LEU A 44 1.83 -12.94 18.34
N MET A 45 0.91 -12.52 17.43
CA MET A 45 1.01 -11.25 16.71
C MET A 45 1.11 -10.08 17.68
N ARG A 46 0.24 -10.06 18.69
CA ARG A 46 0.23 -8.99 19.69
C ARG A 46 1.55 -8.92 20.46
N TRP A 47 2.14 -10.08 20.76
CA TRP A 47 3.46 -10.17 21.41
C TRP A 47 4.59 -9.62 20.55
N ARG A 48 4.52 -9.84 19.23
CA ARG A 48 5.45 -9.28 18.24
C ARG A 48 5.20 -7.81 17.91
N LYS A 49 4.29 -7.14 18.62
CA LYS A 49 3.85 -5.75 18.37
C LYS A 49 3.21 -5.53 16.99
N VAL A 50 2.71 -6.59 16.38
CA VAL A 50 1.92 -6.51 15.15
C VAL A 50 0.45 -6.37 15.54
N PRO A 51 -0.29 -5.36 15.06
CA PRO A 51 -1.70 -5.18 15.40
C PRO A 51 -2.57 -6.25 14.73
N PRO A 52 -3.16 -7.21 15.49
CA PRO A 52 -3.91 -8.31 14.88
C PRO A 52 -5.14 -7.83 14.13
N SER A 53 -5.75 -6.73 14.59
CA SER A 53 -6.93 -6.14 13.95
C SER A 53 -6.64 -5.67 12.53
N LEU A 54 -5.48 -5.05 12.29
CA LEU A 54 -5.06 -4.61 10.97
C LEU A 54 -4.87 -5.80 10.03
N ILE A 55 -4.08 -6.79 10.46
CA ILE A 55 -3.79 -7.98 9.64
C ILE A 55 -5.07 -8.71 9.26
N VAL A 56 -5.94 -8.99 10.24
CA VAL A 56 -7.19 -9.72 10.00
C VAL A 56 -8.15 -8.93 9.10
N GLN A 57 -8.27 -7.61 9.28
CA GLN A 57 -9.11 -6.78 8.41
C GLN A 57 -8.63 -6.80 6.96
N GLU A 58 -7.34 -6.68 6.73
CA GLU A 58 -6.79 -6.70 5.37
C GLU A 58 -6.86 -8.11 4.76
N MET A 59 -6.70 -9.18 5.54
CA MET A 59 -6.98 -10.55 5.10
C MET A 59 -8.45 -10.74 4.70
N ILE A 60 -9.40 -10.21 5.48
CA ILE A 60 -10.82 -10.28 5.15
C ILE A 60 -11.11 -9.54 3.84
N LYS A 61 -10.54 -8.36 3.65
CA LYS A 61 -10.71 -7.59 2.41
C LYS A 61 -10.17 -8.34 1.19
N SER A 62 -8.95 -8.88 1.29
CA SER A 62 -8.32 -9.63 0.21
C SER A 62 -9.10 -10.89 -0.13
N THR A 63 -9.55 -11.65 0.89
CA THR A 63 -10.37 -12.85 0.70
C THR A 63 -11.70 -12.53 0.00
N LYS A 64 -12.39 -11.45 0.42
CA LYS A 64 -13.62 -10.99 -0.25
C LYS A 64 -13.40 -10.53 -1.69
N ALA A 65 -12.20 -10.09 -2.02
CA ALA A 65 -11.82 -9.75 -3.39
C ALA A 65 -11.28 -10.97 -4.18
N ASN A 66 -11.36 -12.17 -3.60
CA ASN A 66 -10.82 -13.42 -4.17
C ASN A 66 -9.30 -13.39 -4.40
N ILE A 67 -8.58 -12.65 -3.55
CA ILE A 67 -7.12 -12.58 -3.55
C ILE A 67 -6.62 -13.27 -2.28
N HIS A 68 -5.82 -14.31 -2.46
CA HIS A 68 -5.27 -15.08 -1.35
C HIS A 68 -3.92 -14.50 -0.96
N ILE A 69 -3.88 -13.85 0.20
CA ILE A 69 -2.65 -13.34 0.82
C ILE A 69 -2.47 -14.05 2.15
N SER A 70 -1.30 -14.60 2.39
CA SER A 70 -1.03 -15.28 3.65
C SER A 70 -0.85 -14.28 4.80
N ARG A 71 -1.21 -14.71 6.00
CA ARG A 71 -0.96 -13.94 7.22
C ARG A 71 0.51 -13.58 7.36
N ASP A 72 1.40 -14.55 7.13
CA ASP A 72 2.83 -14.40 7.33
C ASP A 72 3.44 -13.36 6.37
N GLN A 73 2.93 -13.27 5.14
CA GLN A 73 3.30 -12.23 4.18
C GLN A 73 2.92 -10.83 4.68
N LEU A 74 1.69 -10.68 5.23
CA LEU A 74 1.25 -9.38 5.78
C LEU A 74 2.04 -9.01 7.03
N GLU A 75 2.31 -9.97 7.94
CA GLU A 75 3.14 -9.74 9.12
C GLU A 75 4.57 -9.31 8.74
N ALA A 76 5.19 -10.02 7.80
CA ALA A 76 6.54 -9.70 7.33
C ALA A 76 6.61 -8.27 6.74
N HIS A 77 5.64 -7.91 5.91
CA HIS A 77 5.57 -6.58 5.32
C HIS A 77 5.35 -5.48 6.37
N TYR A 78 4.48 -5.73 7.38
CA TYR A 78 4.29 -4.82 8.49
C TYR A 78 5.57 -4.60 9.30
N LEU A 79 6.28 -5.68 9.62
CA LEU A 79 7.55 -5.62 10.37
C LEU A 79 8.66 -4.92 9.59
N ALA A 80 8.60 -4.95 8.26
CA ALA A 80 9.48 -4.18 7.37
C ALA A 80 9.07 -2.70 7.26
N SER A 81 8.11 -2.23 8.07
CA SER A 81 7.56 -0.86 8.06
C SER A 81 6.78 -0.50 6.78
N GLY A 82 6.29 -1.50 6.04
CA GLY A 82 5.47 -1.29 4.86
C GLY A 82 4.02 -0.94 5.20
N ASN A 83 3.33 -0.34 4.24
CA ASN A 83 1.93 0.06 4.34
C ASN A 83 0.99 -1.03 3.81
N ILE A 84 0.60 -1.97 4.69
CA ILE A 84 -0.27 -3.10 4.34
C ILE A 84 -1.56 -2.66 3.66
N ARG A 85 -2.20 -1.58 4.16
CA ARG A 85 -3.48 -1.12 3.61
C ARG A 85 -3.34 -0.67 2.17
N ASN A 86 -2.25 0.03 1.88
CA ASN A 86 -1.94 0.52 0.54
C ASN A 86 -1.72 -0.65 -0.42
N VAL A 87 -0.89 -1.61 -0.02
CA VAL A 87 -0.58 -2.81 -0.81
C VAL A 87 -1.83 -3.64 -1.09
N VAL A 88 -2.66 -3.93 -0.08
CA VAL A 88 -3.88 -4.72 -0.26
C VAL A 88 -4.89 -4.00 -1.15
N ASN A 89 -5.09 -2.68 -0.96
CA ASN A 89 -5.99 -1.90 -1.81
C ASN A 89 -5.47 -1.83 -3.26
N ALA A 90 -4.16 -1.71 -3.45
CA ALA A 90 -3.53 -1.76 -4.77
C ALA A 90 -3.77 -3.09 -5.48
N LEU A 91 -3.56 -4.21 -4.77
CA LEU A 91 -3.81 -5.56 -5.31
C LEU A 91 -5.28 -5.77 -5.69
N ILE A 92 -6.21 -5.30 -4.85
CA ILE A 92 -7.65 -5.37 -5.15
C ILE A 92 -7.99 -4.54 -6.39
N SER A 93 -7.44 -3.34 -6.51
CA SER A 93 -7.66 -2.46 -7.65
C SER A 93 -7.05 -3.02 -8.94
N ALA A 94 -5.83 -3.56 -8.86
CA ALA A 94 -5.15 -4.23 -9.97
C ALA A 94 -5.95 -5.44 -10.47
N SER A 95 -6.42 -6.28 -9.55
CA SER A 95 -7.26 -7.43 -9.88
C SER A 95 -8.56 -7.03 -10.60
N LYS A 96 -9.26 -6.00 -10.11
CA LYS A 96 -10.47 -5.46 -10.75
C LYS A 96 -10.19 -4.86 -12.12
N ALA A 97 -9.04 -4.24 -12.31
CA ALA A 97 -8.60 -3.66 -13.57
C ALA A 97 -7.98 -4.70 -14.52
N LYS A 98 -7.92 -5.98 -14.12
CA LYS A 98 -7.26 -7.08 -14.85
C LYS A 98 -5.77 -6.80 -15.14
N ILE A 99 -5.12 -6.10 -14.24
CA ILE A 99 -3.68 -5.86 -14.27
C ILE A 99 -2.99 -6.93 -13.44
N THR A 100 -1.96 -7.55 -14.00
CA THR A 100 -1.14 -8.53 -13.29
C THR A 100 -0.22 -7.82 -12.31
N LEU A 101 -0.53 -7.89 -11.03
CA LEU A 101 0.29 -7.41 -9.93
C LEU A 101 0.31 -8.49 -8.85
N ASP A 102 1.46 -9.04 -8.57
CA ASP A 102 1.69 -10.00 -7.50
C ASP A 102 2.04 -9.29 -6.19
N PHE A 103 1.88 -10.01 -5.09
CA PHE A 103 2.13 -9.47 -3.76
C PHE A 103 3.57 -9.01 -3.57
N ASP A 104 4.54 -9.78 -4.07
CA ASP A 104 5.97 -9.50 -3.91
C ASP A 104 6.36 -8.21 -4.66
N SER A 105 5.86 -8.02 -5.88
CA SER A 105 6.06 -6.77 -6.63
C SER A 105 5.40 -5.58 -5.95
N ALA A 106 4.19 -5.75 -5.41
CA ALA A 106 3.49 -4.68 -4.71
C ALA A 106 4.24 -4.25 -3.44
N THR A 107 4.71 -5.21 -2.65
CA THR A 107 5.49 -4.94 -1.42
C THR A 107 6.85 -4.32 -1.73
N ALA A 108 7.52 -4.74 -2.82
CA ALA A 108 8.78 -4.15 -3.27
C ALA A 108 8.61 -2.67 -3.64
N ILE A 109 7.53 -2.31 -4.33
CA ILE A 109 7.21 -0.92 -4.68
C ILE A 109 6.95 -0.07 -3.43
N ASP A 110 6.17 -0.60 -2.47
CA ASP A 110 5.84 0.08 -1.21
C ASP A 110 7.10 0.32 -0.35
N LEU A 111 7.95 -0.70 -0.20
CA LEU A 111 9.21 -0.60 0.55
C LEU A 111 10.25 0.30 -0.15
N ALA A 112 10.14 0.51 -1.46
CA ALA A 112 10.91 1.51 -2.18
C ALA A 112 10.40 2.94 -1.95
N GLY A 113 9.41 3.15 -1.08
CA GLY A 113 8.86 4.45 -0.71
C GLY A 113 7.88 5.02 -1.74
N ARG A 114 7.31 4.19 -2.62
CA ARG A 114 6.33 4.62 -3.63
C ARG A 114 4.92 4.19 -3.26
N ASP A 115 3.95 5.02 -3.62
CA ASP A 115 2.54 4.68 -3.46
C ASP A 115 2.09 3.68 -4.54
N VAL A 116 1.91 2.40 -4.10
CA VAL A 116 1.51 1.31 -4.99
C VAL A 116 0.09 1.52 -5.52
N PHE A 117 -0.80 2.03 -4.67
CA PHE A 117 -2.20 2.26 -5.04
C PHE A 117 -2.34 3.37 -6.08
N GLU A 118 -1.62 4.47 -5.90
CA GLU A 118 -1.56 5.55 -6.88
C GLU A 118 -0.97 5.06 -8.21
N ALA A 119 0.07 4.23 -8.16
CA ALA A 119 0.68 3.63 -9.34
C ALA A 119 -0.31 2.78 -10.15
N VAL A 120 -1.11 1.95 -9.46
CA VAL A 120 -2.17 1.17 -10.11
C VAL A 120 -3.23 2.08 -10.70
N GLN A 121 -3.65 3.13 -10.00
CA GLN A 121 -4.62 4.10 -10.53
C GLN A 121 -4.10 4.82 -11.77
N MET A 122 -2.85 5.27 -11.78
CA MET A 122 -2.21 5.90 -12.95
C MET A 122 -2.01 4.94 -14.12
N SER A 123 -1.93 3.63 -13.85
CA SER A 123 -1.90 2.62 -14.92
C SER A 123 -3.25 2.46 -15.60
N VAL A 124 -4.36 2.59 -14.86
CA VAL A 124 -5.72 2.50 -15.37
C VAL A 124 -6.16 3.82 -15.99
N ASN A 125 -5.96 4.93 -15.26
CA ASN A 125 -6.36 6.27 -15.63
C ASN A 125 -5.10 7.12 -15.84
N PRO A 126 -4.71 7.42 -17.10
CA PRO A 126 -3.58 8.28 -17.37
C PRO A 126 -3.72 9.64 -16.69
N LYS A 127 -2.66 10.12 -16.04
CA LYS A 127 -2.61 11.44 -15.42
C LYS A 127 -2.09 12.45 -16.42
N VAL A 128 -2.74 13.59 -16.50
CA VAL A 128 -2.25 14.72 -17.31
C VAL A 128 -1.46 15.66 -16.40
N ILE A 129 -0.23 15.96 -16.80
CA ILE A 129 0.69 16.81 -16.06
C ILE A 129 1.02 18.02 -16.94
N ASP A 130 0.91 19.23 -16.38
CA ASP A 130 1.31 20.45 -17.04
C ASP A 130 2.78 20.78 -16.69
N THR A 131 3.63 21.04 -17.69
CA THR A 131 4.99 21.49 -17.43
C THR A 131 5.00 22.95 -16.95
N PRO A 132 5.95 23.34 -16.11
CA PRO A 132 6.23 24.76 -15.90
C PRO A 132 6.60 25.42 -17.25
N PRO A 133 6.46 26.76 -17.38
CA PRO A 133 6.90 27.45 -18.57
C PRO A 133 8.41 27.29 -18.75
N VAL A 134 8.81 26.73 -19.89
CA VAL A 134 10.20 26.52 -20.29
C VAL A 134 10.60 27.58 -21.30
N THR A 135 11.65 28.33 -20.99
CA THR A 135 12.17 29.36 -21.87
C THR A 135 13.38 28.82 -22.64
N ALA A 136 13.38 28.95 -23.94
CA ALA A 136 14.49 28.56 -24.81
C ALA A 136 14.71 29.59 -25.95
N VAL A 137 15.91 29.63 -26.48
CA VAL A 137 16.31 30.53 -27.59
C VAL A 137 16.50 29.69 -28.85
N ALA A 138 15.81 30.06 -29.90
CA ALA A 138 15.95 29.44 -31.22
C ALA A 138 17.23 29.91 -31.93
N LYS A 139 17.62 29.24 -33.02
CA LYS A 139 18.86 29.57 -33.76
C LYS A 139 18.92 31.00 -34.30
N ASP A 140 17.79 31.58 -34.64
CA ASP A 140 17.64 32.96 -35.11
C ASP A 140 17.66 34.00 -33.97
N GLY A 141 17.92 33.58 -32.72
CA GLY A 141 18.04 34.43 -31.54
C GLY A 141 16.72 34.81 -30.89
N ILE A 142 15.60 34.29 -31.37
CA ILE A 142 14.28 34.56 -30.80
C ILE A 142 14.08 33.74 -29.52
N GLN A 143 13.69 34.41 -28.45
CA GLN A 143 13.34 33.76 -27.19
C GLN A 143 11.88 33.31 -27.21
N LEU A 144 11.66 32.02 -26.94
CA LEU A 144 10.33 31.41 -26.90
C LEU A 144 10.06 30.90 -25.50
N VAL A 145 8.81 31.04 -25.04
CA VAL A 145 8.32 30.44 -23.82
C VAL A 145 7.28 29.38 -24.18
N ALA A 146 7.59 28.13 -23.89
CA ALA A 146 6.73 27.00 -24.19
C ALA A 146 6.16 26.37 -22.92
N LYS A 147 4.90 25.96 -22.99
CA LYS A 147 4.24 25.13 -21.99
C LYS A 147 3.76 23.86 -22.67
N ALA A 148 4.07 22.71 -22.08
CA ALA A 148 3.61 21.43 -22.60
C ALA A 148 2.65 20.77 -21.61
N ARG A 149 1.67 20.05 -22.13
CA ARG A 149 0.77 19.18 -21.39
C ARG A 149 1.06 17.75 -21.77
N VAL A 150 1.45 16.94 -20.80
CA VAL A 150 1.91 15.57 -21.02
C VAL A 150 0.97 14.58 -20.35
N THR A 151 0.53 13.58 -21.08
CA THR A 151 -0.26 12.47 -20.54
C THR A 151 0.69 11.35 -20.13
N VAL A 152 0.70 11.02 -18.85
CA VAL A 152 1.58 10.00 -18.27
C VAL A 152 0.77 8.77 -17.86
N ARG A 153 1.30 7.59 -18.17
CA ARG A 153 0.77 6.31 -17.74
C ARG A 153 1.84 5.54 -16.99
N ALA A 154 1.50 4.99 -15.82
CA ALA A 154 2.43 4.17 -15.07
C ALA A 154 2.55 2.76 -15.67
N ASN A 155 3.79 2.28 -15.85
CA ASN A 155 4.05 0.87 -16.14
C ASN A 155 4.45 0.17 -14.85
N ILE A 156 3.53 -0.58 -14.25
CA ILE A 156 3.72 -1.22 -12.96
C ILE A 156 4.92 -2.17 -12.95
N LYS A 157 5.18 -2.88 -14.05
CA LYS A 157 6.32 -3.82 -14.16
C LYS A 157 7.69 -3.13 -14.10
N GLN A 158 7.76 -1.86 -14.46
CA GLN A 158 8.98 -1.05 -14.47
C GLN A 158 9.01 0.01 -13.38
N LEU A 159 8.05 -0.03 -12.45
CA LEU A 159 7.93 1.01 -11.43
C LEU A 159 9.05 0.92 -10.38
N VAL A 160 9.53 -0.27 -10.11
CA VAL A 160 10.72 -0.47 -9.25
C VAL A 160 11.94 0.05 -10.02
N GLY A 161 12.50 1.19 -9.57
CA GLY A 161 13.61 1.88 -10.25
C GLY A 161 13.22 2.80 -11.42
N GLY A 162 11.93 2.95 -11.74
CA GLY A 162 11.45 3.83 -12.80
C GLY A 162 11.48 5.34 -12.43
N ALA A 163 11.29 6.20 -13.45
CA ALA A 163 11.25 7.64 -13.29
C ALA A 163 9.99 8.11 -12.54
N GLY A 164 10.15 9.00 -11.57
CA GLY A 164 9.04 9.71 -10.93
C GLY A 164 8.47 10.83 -11.82
N GLU A 165 7.39 11.48 -11.38
CA GLU A 165 6.74 12.59 -12.06
C GLU A 165 7.72 13.72 -12.37
N GLU A 166 8.56 14.10 -11.40
CA GLU A 166 9.59 15.14 -11.56
C GLU A 166 10.60 14.81 -12.66
N THR A 167 11.02 13.54 -12.76
CA THR A 167 11.97 13.11 -13.80
C THR A 167 11.35 13.18 -15.19
N VAL A 168 10.05 12.87 -15.31
CA VAL A 168 9.32 12.98 -16.57
C VAL A 168 9.21 14.46 -16.98
N LEU A 169 8.87 15.36 -16.05
CA LEU A 169 8.80 16.79 -16.28
C LEU A 169 10.16 17.37 -16.70
N ALA A 170 11.25 16.96 -16.03
CA ALA A 170 12.59 17.39 -16.38
C ALA A 170 12.97 16.96 -17.82
N ARG A 171 12.72 15.69 -18.19
CA ARG A 171 13.00 15.20 -19.56
C ARG A 171 12.16 15.88 -20.63
N VAL A 172 10.90 16.18 -20.33
CA VAL A 172 10.05 16.94 -21.26
C VAL A 172 10.58 18.35 -21.43
N GLY A 173 11.00 19.00 -20.33
CA GLY A 173 11.63 20.32 -20.38
C GLY A 173 12.90 20.35 -21.23
N GLU A 174 13.79 19.38 -21.03
CA GLU A 174 15.00 19.21 -21.86
C GLU A 174 14.65 18.99 -23.35
N GLY A 175 13.65 18.15 -23.63
CA GLY A 175 13.18 17.93 -25.00
C GLY A 175 12.65 19.20 -25.66
N VAL A 176 11.90 20.03 -24.92
CA VAL A 176 11.39 21.31 -25.39
C VAL A 176 12.55 22.28 -25.72
N VAL A 177 13.53 22.41 -24.82
CA VAL A 177 14.71 23.26 -25.02
C VAL A 177 15.51 22.79 -26.21
N SER A 178 15.77 21.48 -26.32
CA SER A 178 16.49 20.90 -27.44
C SER A 178 15.78 21.14 -28.81
N SER A 179 14.46 20.96 -28.83
CA SER A 179 13.66 21.15 -30.05
C SER A 179 13.65 22.61 -30.50
N ILE A 180 13.49 23.55 -29.58
CA ILE A 180 13.51 24.98 -29.86
C ILE A 180 14.92 25.43 -30.31
N GLY A 181 15.97 24.98 -29.63
CA GLY A 181 17.35 25.30 -29.94
C GLY A 181 17.84 24.73 -31.28
N SER A 182 17.16 23.69 -31.80
CA SER A 182 17.47 23.10 -33.11
C SER A 182 16.65 23.70 -34.25
N ALA A 183 15.59 24.41 -33.95
CA ALA A 183 14.75 25.10 -34.92
C ALA A 183 15.32 26.48 -35.25
#